data_e42d54462a602544e287551df3346f98
#
_entry.id   e42d54462a602544e287551df3346f98
#
_cell.length_a   1.000
_cell.length_b   1.000
_cell.length_c   1.000
_cell.angle_alpha   90.00
_cell.angle_beta   90.00
_cell.angle_gamma   90.00
#
_symmetry.space_group_name_H-M   'P 1'
#
loop_
_entity.id
_entity.type
_entity.pdbx_description
1 polymer ?
#
loop_
_entity_poly.entity_id
_entity_poly.type
_entity_poly.pdbx_seq_one_letter_code
_entity_poly.pdbx_strand_id
1 'polypeptide(L)'
;MATENLARIIGVAAACESPGVARSTLYYQRREMQEPKPRPKPARALTDGERQNVLDELHSDRFADTSPGEAWATLLDEGTYLCSERTMYRILADNQEVKERRNQLKHPAYRKPELLAEGPNEVWSWDITKLRGPVKWTYFYLYVILDIFSRYVVGWMVAPKETATLAQKLIRESCKRQAIDPGQLTIHADRGSPMIAKTTAQLFVTLGISKSHSRPHVSDDNPYSESQFKTLKYCPGFPDRFGSLQDSVAFCRSFFPWYNTEHRHSGIGMLTPEVVHYGLAKDVVESRRKVLHVAFEAHPERFVRGVPVPPALPEAAWINPPAHMVGDRKLLQ
;
A
#
# COMPACT_ATOMS: atom_id res chain seq x y z
N MET A 1 0.23 40.26 11.72
CA MET A 1 0.05 41.43 10.81
C MET A 1 -1.20 42.27 11.17
N ALA A 2 -2.40 41.71 11.29
CA ALA A 2 -3.62 42.51 11.60
C ALA A 2 -3.54 43.25 12.94
N THR A 3 -3.18 42.55 14.03
CA THR A 3 -3.04 43.13 15.38
C THR A 3 -1.96 44.22 15.45
N GLU A 4 -0.93 44.10 14.66
CA GLU A 4 0.17 45.04 14.58
C GLU A 4 -0.24 46.38 13.90
N ASN A 5 -0.99 46.29 12.82
CA ASN A 5 -1.55 47.46 12.13
C ASN A 5 -2.58 48.17 13.04
N LEU A 6 -3.40 47.38 13.74
CA LEU A 6 -4.37 47.92 14.68
C LEU A 6 -3.69 48.61 15.87
N ALA A 7 -2.58 48.05 16.37
CA ALA A 7 -1.82 48.62 17.48
C ALA A 7 -1.20 50.01 17.18
N ARG A 8 -0.92 50.32 15.91
CA ARG A 8 -0.47 51.66 15.48
C ARG A 8 -1.58 52.73 15.48
N ILE A 9 -2.84 52.30 15.35
CA ILE A 9 -3.99 53.20 15.21
C ILE A 9 -4.67 53.42 16.57
N ILE A 10 -4.93 52.40 17.34
CA ILE A 10 -5.72 52.46 18.60
C ILE A 10 -4.91 52.12 19.86
N GLY A 11 -3.59 51.92 19.73
CA GLY A 11 -2.72 51.55 20.83
C GLY A 11 -2.67 50.07 21.12
N VAL A 12 -1.55 49.61 21.72
CA VAL A 12 -1.25 48.18 21.96
C VAL A 12 -2.28 47.48 22.84
N ALA A 13 -2.79 48.17 23.86
CA ALA A 13 -3.73 47.56 24.79
C ALA A 13 -5.04 47.16 24.09
N ALA A 14 -5.68 48.16 23.43
CA ALA A 14 -6.97 47.97 22.75
C ALA A 14 -6.83 47.03 21.54
N ALA A 15 -5.71 47.06 20.81
CA ALA A 15 -5.46 46.21 19.68
C ALA A 15 -5.23 44.72 20.05
N CYS A 16 -4.79 44.45 21.26
CA CYS A 16 -4.65 43.09 21.77
C CYS A 16 -5.93 42.56 22.38
N GLU A 17 -6.76 43.41 22.92
CA GLU A 17 -8.01 43.01 23.61
C GLU A 17 -9.07 42.51 22.62
N SER A 18 -9.22 43.18 21.48
CA SER A 18 -10.22 42.79 20.45
C SER A 18 -10.03 41.37 19.86
N PRO A 19 -8.82 40.91 19.47
CA PRO A 19 -8.57 39.58 19.00
C PRO A 19 -8.20 38.57 20.12
N GLY A 20 -8.21 38.95 21.39
CA GLY A 20 -7.83 38.09 22.51
C GLY A 20 -6.34 37.69 22.55
N VAL A 21 -5.46 38.49 21.96
CA VAL A 21 -4.02 38.22 21.91
C VAL A 21 -3.33 38.81 23.14
N ALA A 22 -2.50 38.05 23.83
CA ALA A 22 -1.73 38.55 24.97
C ALA A 22 -0.73 39.65 24.49
N ARG A 23 -0.62 40.74 25.22
CA ARG A 23 0.33 41.84 24.91
C ARG A 23 1.78 41.34 24.81
N SER A 24 2.14 40.38 25.65
CA SER A 24 3.46 39.73 25.62
C SER A 24 3.77 39.07 24.27
N THR A 25 2.77 38.50 23.62
CA THR A 25 2.92 37.87 22.28
C THR A 25 3.26 38.93 21.23
N LEU A 26 2.58 40.11 21.25
CA LEU A 26 2.87 41.19 20.33
C LEU A 26 4.29 41.76 20.54
N TYR A 27 4.69 41.97 21.79
CA TYR A 27 6.05 42.43 22.11
C TYR A 27 7.11 41.36 21.76
N TYR A 28 6.81 40.06 21.92
CA TYR A 28 7.71 38.99 21.50
C TYR A 28 7.90 38.99 19.98
N GLN A 29 6.83 39.20 19.22
CA GLN A 29 6.90 39.27 17.74
C GLN A 29 7.64 40.52 17.23
N ARG A 30 7.63 41.63 17.98
CA ARG A 30 8.39 42.86 17.67
C ARG A 30 9.88 42.76 18.02
N ARG A 31 10.26 41.76 18.81
CA ARG A 31 11.65 41.58 19.18
C ARG A 31 12.43 41.14 17.95
N GLU A 32 13.43 41.90 17.52
CA GLU A 32 14.40 41.41 16.55
C GLU A 32 14.93 40.06 17.01
N MET A 33 14.78 39.03 16.18
CA MET A 33 15.35 37.74 16.46
C MET A 33 16.89 37.88 16.44
N GLN A 34 17.47 38.04 17.60
CA GLN A 34 18.93 37.91 17.72
C GLN A 34 19.30 36.50 17.39
N GLU A 35 20.25 36.31 16.48
CA GLU A 35 20.82 35.00 16.24
C GLU A 35 21.24 34.37 17.56
N PRO A 36 20.85 33.14 17.85
CA PRO A 36 21.20 32.49 19.11
C PRO A 36 22.74 32.41 19.21
N LYS A 37 23.30 33.09 20.19
CA LYS A 37 24.73 33.03 20.44
C LYS A 37 25.14 31.56 20.63
N PRO A 38 26.21 31.11 19.97
CA PRO A 38 26.68 29.74 20.13
C PRO A 38 26.97 29.48 21.61
N ARG A 39 26.40 28.41 22.15
CA ARG A 39 26.63 28.04 23.55
C ARG A 39 28.11 27.69 23.74
N PRO A 40 28.78 28.20 24.77
CA PRO A 40 30.15 27.84 25.04
C PRO A 40 30.27 26.33 25.25
N LYS A 41 31.33 25.73 24.68
CA LYS A 41 31.62 24.29 24.88
C LYS A 41 31.82 24.05 26.38
N PRO A 42 31.13 23.06 27.01
CA PRO A 42 31.35 22.72 28.41
C PRO A 42 32.82 22.32 28.67
N ALA A 43 33.38 22.66 29.84
CA ALA A 43 34.74 22.34 30.19
C ALA A 43 35.10 20.83 30.15
N ARG A 44 34.06 19.98 30.27
CA ARG A 44 34.16 18.50 30.18
C ARG A 44 33.90 17.93 28.76
N ALA A 45 33.76 18.78 27.76
CA ALA A 45 33.59 18.30 26.39
C ALA A 45 34.93 17.82 25.85
N LEU A 46 34.88 16.72 25.09
CA LEU A 46 36.05 16.23 24.37
C LEU A 46 36.58 17.31 23.42
N THR A 47 37.87 17.46 23.34
CA THR A 47 38.56 18.27 22.34
C THR A 47 38.35 17.69 20.95
N ASP A 48 38.60 18.49 19.92
CA ASP A 48 38.44 18.04 18.54
C ASP A 48 39.42 16.89 18.21
N GLY A 49 40.62 16.90 18.79
CA GLY A 49 41.60 15.80 18.68
C GLY A 49 41.14 14.51 19.35
N GLU A 50 40.58 14.59 20.57
CA GLU A 50 40.00 13.41 21.23
C GLU A 50 38.82 12.84 20.48
N ARG A 51 37.97 13.69 19.86
CA ARG A 51 36.87 13.24 19.00
C ARG A 51 37.39 12.51 17.76
N GLN A 52 38.47 13.02 17.15
CA GLN A 52 39.07 12.38 15.99
C GLN A 52 39.65 11.01 16.38
N ASN A 53 40.35 10.90 17.50
CA ASN A 53 40.88 9.62 18.01
C ASN A 53 39.74 8.57 18.18
N VAL A 54 38.59 8.99 18.70
CA VAL A 54 37.43 8.10 18.82
C VAL A 54 36.92 7.64 17.43
N LEU A 55 36.90 8.53 16.42
CA LEU A 55 36.52 8.18 15.05
C LEU A 55 37.53 7.21 14.42
N ASP A 56 38.82 7.52 14.53
CA ASP A 56 39.89 6.70 13.95
C ASP A 56 39.85 5.27 14.53
N GLU A 57 39.62 5.14 15.84
CA GLU A 57 39.47 3.84 16.47
C GLU A 57 38.22 3.10 15.99
N LEU A 58 37.07 3.78 15.91
CA LEU A 58 35.82 3.20 15.39
C LEU A 58 35.88 2.85 13.91
N HIS A 59 36.75 3.49 13.13
CA HIS A 59 36.98 3.22 11.71
C HIS A 59 38.08 2.20 11.44
N SER A 60 38.78 1.78 12.47
CA SER A 60 39.79 0.75 12.32
C SER A 60 39.21 -0.55 11.76
N ASP A 61 40.00 -1.34 11.06
CA ASP A 61 39.56 -2.65 10.51
C ASP A 61 38.96 -3.56 11.57
N ARG A 62 39.38 -3.38 12.82
CA ARG A 62 38.93 -4.12 13.99
C ARG A 62 37.47 -3.78 14.39
N PHE A 63 37.06 -2.52 14.28
CA PHE A 63 35.77 -2.04 14.78
C PHE A 63 34.84 -1.52 13.69
N ALA A 64 35.24 -1.51 12.43
CA ALA A 64 34.48 -0.99 11.34
C ALA A 64 33.05 -1.61 11.22
N ASP A 65 32.92 -2.90 11.51
CA ASP A 65 31.66 -3.65 11.42
C ASP A 65 31.00 -3.94 12.79
N THR A 66 31.61 -3.45 13.89
CA THR A 66 31.08 -3.67 15.25
C THR A 66 30.19 -2.50 15.72
N SER A 67 29.32 -2.77 16.68
CA SER A 67 28.55 -1.68 17.30
C SER A 67 29.43 -0.82 18.20
N PRO A 68 29.14 0.50 18.37
CA PRO A 68 29.86 1.34 19.32
C PRO A 68 29.86 0.79 20.75
N GLY A 69 28.82 0.08 21.16
CA GLY A 69 28.74 -0.58 22.46
C GLY A 69 29.71 -1.75 22.59
N GLU A 70 29.85 -2.57 21.54
CA GLU A 70 30.85 -3.65 21.52
C GLU A 70 32.29 -3.10 21.49
N ALA A 71 32.52 -2.06 20.66
CA ALA A 71 33.83 -1.40 20.62
C ALA A 71 34.21 -0.80 21.98
N TRP A 72 33.26 -0.12 22.64
CA TRP A 72 33.43 0.43 23.98
C TRP A 72 33.75 -0.64 25.00
N ALA A 73 33.01 -1.75 25.03
CA ALA A 73 33.25 -2.84 25.98
C ALA A 73 34.63 -3.49 25.75
N THR A 74 34.97 -3.74 24.48
CA THR A 74 36.29 -4.32 24.13
C THR A 74 37.46 -3.43 24.55
N LEU A 75 37.35 -2.11 24.30
CA LEU A 75 38.38 -1.16 24.72
C LEU A 75 38.52 -1.10 26.24
N LEU A 76 37.40 -1.19 26.98
CA LEU A 76 37.45 -1.27 28.45
C LEU A 76 38.15 -2.54 28.96
N ASP A 77 37.87 -3.69 28.36
CA ASP A 77 38.50 -4.96 28.70
C ASP A 77 40.04 -4.91 28.46
N GLU A 78 40.45 -4.08 27.48
CA GLU A 78 41.89 -3.82 27.19
C GLU A 78 42.49 -2.69 28.04
N GLY A 79 41.73 -2.13 28.96
CA GLY A 79 42.18 -1.04 29.84
C GLY A 79 42.19 0.34 29.20
N THR A 80 41.56 0.52 28.04
CA THR A 80 41.50 1.79 27.32
C THR A 80 40.11 2.43 27.44
N TYR A 81 40.06 3.68 27.91
CA TYR A 81 38.81 4.48 27.98
C TYR A 81 38.94 5.74 27.15
N LEU A 82 38.21 5.83 26.06
CA LEU A 82 38.19 7.02 25.21
C LEU A 82 37.06 7.98 25.61
N CYS A 83 35.84 7.47 25.71
CA CYS A 83 34.65 8.22 26.12
C CYS A 83 33.50 7.25 26.44
N SER A 84 32.35 7.76 26.86
CA SER A 84 31.17 6.90 27.06
C SER A 84 30.59 6.39 25.72
N GLU A 85 29.97 5.22 25.75
CA GLU A 85 29.24 4.64 24.61
C GLU A 85 28.31 5.66 23.95
N ARG A 86 27.53 6.40 24.76
CA ARG A 86 26.61 7.46 24.25
C ARG A 86 27.35 8.59 23.51
N THR A 87 28.61 8.88 23.94
CA THR A 87 29.42 9.88 23.23
C THR A 87 29.94 9.35 21.90
N MET A 88 30.29 8.05 21.80
CA MET A 88 30.64 7.41 20.53
C MET A 88 29.50 7.51 19.53
N TYR A 89 28.25 7.15 19.93
CA TYR A 89 27.08 7.30 19.08
C TYR A 89 26.84 8.75 18.65
N ARG A 90 27.05 9.72 19.53
CA ARG A 90 26.88 11.14 19.19
C ARG A 90 27.93 11.63 18.19
N ILE A 91 29.17 11.20 18.34
CA ILE A 91 30.26 11.54 17.42
C ILE A 91 29.96 10.97 16.02
N LEU A 92 29.49 9.71 15.93
CA LEU A 92 29.07 9.11 14.67
C LEU A 92 27.85 9.81 14.08
N ALA A 93 26.89 10.25 14.90
CA ALA A 93 25.73 11.00 14.45
C ALA A 93 26.11 12.36 13.85
N ASP A 94 27.04 13.08 14.52
CA ASP A 94 27.56 14.37 14.04
C ASP A 94 28.27 14.22 12.68
N ASN A 95 28.86 13.03 12.40
CA ASN A 95 29.49 12.69 11.13
C ASN A 95 28.56 11.97 10.14
N GLN A 96 27.26 11.86 10.45
CA GLN A 96 26.24 11.19 9.62
C GLN A 96 26.47 9.68 9.37
N GLU A 97 27.22 9.02 10.25
CA GLU A 97 27.67 7.63 10.08
C GLU A 97 26.87 6.60 10.89
N VAL A 98 25.93 7.00 11.72
CA VAL A 98 25.16 6.09 12.59
C VAL A 98 24.40 5.02 11.81
N LYS A 99 24.02 5.27 10.56
CA LYS A 99 23.23 4.36 9.72
C LYS A 99 24.04 3.65 8.62
N GLU A 100 25.21 4.16 8.27
CA GLU A 100 25.97 3.72 7.10
C GLU A 100 27.32 3.06 7.44
N ARG A 101 27.66 2.95 8.72
CA ARG A 101 28.93 2.38 9.17
C ARG A 101 29.08 0.89 8.84
N ARG A 102 27.99 0.14 8.75
CA ARG A 102 27.97 -1.24 8.29
C ARG A 102 27.81 -1.26 6.78
N ASN A 103 28.60 -2.06 6.09
CA ASN A 103 28.50 -2.27 4.64
C ASN A 103 27.24 -3.08 4.32
N GLN A 104 26.07 -2.56 4.72
CA GLN A 104 24.78 -3.18 4.45
C GLN A 104 24.39 -2.92 3.00
N LEU A 105 24.01 -3.98 2.30
CA LEU A 105 23.37 -3.86 0.99
C LEU A 105 22.20 -2.88 1.07
N LYS A 106 22.35 -1.70 0.48
CA LYS A 106 21.23 -0.77 0.33
C LYS A 106 20.18 -1.45 -0.53
N HIS A 107 19.00 -1.69 0.02
CA HIS A 107 17.90 -2.15 -0.80
C HIS A 107 17.62 -1.12 -1.90
N PRO A 108 17.51 -1.55 -3.16
CA PRO A 108 17.20 -0.64 -4.25
C PRO A 108 15.88 0.08 -3.95
N ALA A 109 15.81 1.36 -4.31
CA ALA A 109 14.56 2.11 -4.22
C ALA A 109 13.54 1.47 -5.17
N TYR A 110 12.55 0.77 -4.61
CA TYR A 110 11.49 0.17 -5.41
C TYR A 110 10.53 1.25 -5.91
N ARG A 111 10.36 1.32 -7.23
CA ARG A 111 9.32 2.18 -7.81
C ARG A 111 7.94 1.62 -7.46
N LYS A 112 7.02 2.51 -7.18
CA LYS A 112 5.60 2.19 -7.02
C LYS A 112 5.08 1.61 -8.34
N PRO A 113 4.51 0.40 -8.36
CA PRO A 113 3.94 -0.14 -9.59
C PRO A 113 2.70 0.68 -9.96
N GLU A 114 2.67 1.24 -11.15
CA GLU A 114 1.53 1.94 -11.72
C GLU A 114 0.99 1.10 -12.85
N LEU A 115 -0.21 0.54 -12.69
CA LEU A 115 -0.85 -0.31 -13.68
C LEU A 115 -2.23 0.23 -14.02
N LEU A 116 -2.52 0.28 -15.29
CA LEU A 116 -3.78 0.70 -15.87
C LEU A 116 -4.43 -0.48 -16.59
N ALA A 117 -5.73 -0.66 -16.37
CA ALA A 117 -6.59 -1.52 -17.19
C ALA A 117 -7.78 -0.70 -17.68
N GLU A 118 -7.98 -0.63 -18.99
CA GLU A 118 -9.10 0.04 -19.67
C GLU A 118 -10.13 -0.96 -20.16
N GLY A 119 -9.80 -2.25 -20.10
CA GLY A 119 -10.66 -3.36 -20.47
C GLY A 119 -10.38 -4.64 -19.69
N PRO A 120 -11.25 -5.65 -19.83
CA PRO A 120 -11.00 -6.99 -19.31
C PRO A 120 -9.78 -7.64 -19.92
N ASN A 121 -9.09 -8.48 -19.14
CA ASN A 121 -7.92 -9.27 -19.54
C ASN A 121 -6.65 -8.47 -19.90
N GLU A 122 -6.55 -7.23 -19.46
CA GLU A 122 -5.33 -6.42 -19.58
C GLU A 122 -4.44 -6.55 -18.34
N VAL A 123 -5.04 -6.51 -17.15
CA VAL A 123 -4.31 -6.66 -15.89
C VAL A 123 -5.05 -7.60 -14.95
N TRP A 124 -4.37 -8.67 -14.55
CA TRP A 124 -4.85 -9.56 -13.50
C TRP A 124 -4.08 -9.34 -12.20
N SER A 125 -4.80 -9.35 -11.09
CA SER A 125 -4.25 -9.44 -9.74
C SER A 125 -4.27 -10.89 -9.29
N TRP A 126 -3.15 -11.39 -8.77
CA TRP A 126 -3.04 -12.74 -8.25
C TRP A 126 -2.53 -12.74 -6.82
N ASP A 127 -3.18 -13.55 -5.97
CA ASP A 127 -2.79 -13.71 -4.59
C ASP A 127 -3.23 -15.06 -4.00
N ILE A 128 -2.65 -15.41 -2.84
CA ILE A 128 -2.92 -16.66 -2.13
C ILE A 128 -3.31 -16.33 -0.69
N THR A 129 -4.49 -16.82 -0.27
CA THR A 129 -4.91 -16.68 1.12
C THR A 129 -5.02 -18.01 1.83
N LYS A 130 -4.80 -18.00 3.15
CA LYS A 130 -4.95 -19.18 4.02
C LYS A 130 -6.39 -19.32 4.47
N LEU A 131 -6.94 -20.52 4.31
CA LEU A 131 -8.19 -20.97 4.89
C LEU A 131 -7.86 -21.85 6.10
N ARG A 132 -8.49 -21.59 7.24
CA ARG A 132 -8.23 -22.36 8.47
C ARG A 132 -8.73 -23.81 8.31
N GLY A 133 -7.86 -24.77 8.55
CA GLY A 133 -8.19 -26.19 8.56
C GLY A 133 -8.83 -26.66 9.87
N PRO A 134 -9.13 -27.98 9.98
CA PRO A 134 -9.91 -28.53 11.11
C PRO A 134 -9.22 -28.36 12.46
N VAL A 135 -7.91 -28.43 12.50
CA VAL A 135 -7.11 -28.32 13.73
C VAL A 135 -6.39 -26.99 13.77
N LYS A 136 -6.13 -26.46 14.98
CA LYS A 136 -5.32 -25.25 15.16
C LYS A 136 -3.97 -25.41 14.46
N TRP A 137 -3.56 -24.35 13.72
CA TRP A 137 -2.33 -24.30 12.92
C TRP A 137 -2.33 -25.12 11.64
N THR A 138 -3.44 -25.73 11.24
CA THR A 138 -3.60 -26.32 9.91
C THR A 138 -4.27 -25.32 8.96
N TYR A 139 -3.83 -25.32 7.70
CA TYR A 139 -4.33 -24.41 6.68
C TYR A 139 -4.45 -25.11 5.33
N PHE A 140 -5.47 -24.68 4.56
CA PHE A 140 -5.54 -24.88 3.13
C PHE A 140 -5.21 -23.55 2.45
N TYR A 141 -4.75 -23.60 1.22
CA TYR A 141 -4.27 -22.45 0.48
C TYR A 141 -5.19 -22.19 -0.72
N LEU A 142 -5.87 -21.07 -0.69
CA LEU A 142 -6.74 -20.64 -1.78
C LEU A 142 -5.97 -19.66 -2.66
N TYR A 143 -5.74 -20.07 -3.90
CA TYR A 143 -5.17 -19.28 -4.97
C TYR A 143 -6.30 -18.62 -5.73
N VAL A 144 -6.20 -17.32 -6.00
CA VAL A 144 -7.18 -16.57 -6.77
C VAL A 144 -6.48 -15.69 -7.79
N ILE A 145 -7.00 -15.67 -9.01
CA ILE A 145 -6.65 -14.75 -10.08
C ILE A 145 -7.88 -13.93 -10.41
N LEU A 146 -7.75 -12.62 -10.30
CA LEU A 146 -8.83 -11.64 -10.46
C LEU A 146 -8.48 -10.65 -11.56
N ASP A 147 -9.38 -10.41 -12.50
CA ASP A 147 -9.30 -9.30 -13.45
C ASP A 147 -9.58 -7.97 -12.74
N ILE A 148 -8.66 -7.00 -12.79
CA ILE A 148 -8.81 -5.76 -12.02
C ILE A 148 -9.84 -4.80 -12.61
N PHE A 149 -10.14 -4.87 -13.91
CA PHE A 149 -11.14 -4.01 -14.54
C PHE A 149 -12.54 -4.47 -14.20
N SER A 150 -12.85 -5.73 -14.49
CA SER A 150 -14.18 -6.30 -14.29
C SER A 150 -14.44 -6.83 -12.87
N ARG A 151 -13.42 -7.04 -12.06
CA ARG A 151 -13.47 -7.79 -10.77
C ARG A 151 -13.79 -9.28 -10.95
N TYR A 152 -13.82 -9.78 -12.17
CA TYR A 152 -14.12 -11.18 -12.45
C TYR A 152 -13.01 -12.11 -11.99
N VAL A 153 -13.36 -13.14 -11.23
CA VAL A 153 -12.41 -14.18 -10.84
C VAL A 153 -12.22 -15.14 -12.01
N VAL A 154 -11.12 -14.95 -12.75
CA VAL A 154 -10.78 -15.74 -13.95
C VAL A 154 -10.28 -17.13 -13.61
N GLY A 155 -9.76 -17.35 -12.38
CA GLY A 155 -9.30 -18.64 -11.92
C GLY A 155 -9.14 -18.69 -10.42
N TRP A 156 -9.44 -19.87 -9.85
CA TRP A 156 -9.19 -20.16 -8.45
C TRP A 156 -8.88 -21.66 -8.24
N MET A 157 -8.20 -21.95 -7.15
CA MET A 157 -7.86 -23.32 -6.75
C MET A 157 -7.60 -23.39 -5.25
N VAL A 158 -8.05 -24.45 -4.59
CA VAL A 158 -7.65 -24.74 -3.20
C VAL A 158 -6.67 -25.91 -3.19
N ALA A 159 -5.60 -25.79 -2.42
CA ALA A 159 -4.55 -26.79 -2.31
C ALA A 159 -4.08 -26.98 -0.86
N PRO A 160 -3.51 -28.13 -0.49
CA PRO A 160 -2.97 -28.38 0.85
C PRO A 160 -1.63 -27.68 1.10
N LYS A 161 -0.97 -27.21 0.03
CA LYS A 161 0.36 -26.57 0.09
C LYS A 161 0.43 -25.41 -0.87
N GLU A 162 1.26 -24.44 -0.52
CA GLU A 162 1.61 -23.33 -1.38
C GLU A 162 2.86 -23.67 -2.21
N THR A 163 2.70 -23.79 -3.54
CA THR A 163 3.81 -24.15 -4.45
C THR A 163 3.75 -23.40 -5.78
N ALA A 164 4.93 -23.13 -6.36
CA ALA A 164 5.04 -22.51 -7.68
C ALA A 164 4.42 -23.38 -8.80
N THR A 165 4.51 -24.69 -8.71
CA THR A 165 3.94 -25.62 -9.71
C THR A 165 2.41 -25.49 -9.79
N LEU A 166 1.73 -25.40 -8.64
CA LEU A 166 0.28 -25.22 -8.59
C LEU A 166 -0.12 -23.84 -9.13
N ALA A 167 0.64 -22.80 -8.78
CA ALA A 167 0.44 -21.47 -9.31
C ALA A 167 0.54 -21.44 -10.84
N GLN A 168 1.60 -22.06 -11.40
CA GLN A 168 1.80 -22.16 -12.86
C GLN A 168 0.65 -22.88 -13.55
N LYS A 169 0.17 -24.00 -12.96
CA LYS A 169 -0.98 -24.74 -13.47
C LYS A 169 -2.21 -23.82 -13.56
N LEU A 170 -2.54 -23.14 -12.47
CA LEU A 170 -3.71 -22.25 -12.42
C LEU A 170 -3.59 -21.11 -13.44
N ILE A 171 -2.43 -20.45 -13.53
CA ILE A 171 -2.19 -19.37 -14.49
C ILE A 171 -2.37 -19.85 -15.93
N ARG A 172 -1.75 -20.98 -16.30
CA ARG A 172 -1.86 -21.55 -17.64
C ARG A 172 -3.31 -21.91 -18.00
N GLU A 173 -4.05 -22.55 -17.08
CA GLU A 173 -5.45 -22.90 -17.28
C GLU A 173 -6.34 -21.67 -17.40
N SER A 174 -6.08 -20.62 -16.62
CA SER A 174 -6.82 -19.36 -16.68
C SER A 174 -6.57 -18.62 -18.00
N CYS A 175 -5.30 -18.51 -18.44
CA CYS A 175 -4.96 -17.89 -19.73
C CYS A 175 -5.62 -18.65 -20.90
N LYS A 176 -5.59 -19.97 -20.88
CA LYS A 176 -6.26 -20.79 -21.91
C LYS A 176 -7.76 -20.58 -21.93
N ARG A 177 -8.41 -20.52 -20.74
CA ARG A 177 -9.87 -20.32 -20.61
C ARG A 177 -10.30 -18.96 -21.11
N GLN A 178 -9.49 -17.94 -20.85
CA GLN A 178 -9.76 -16.54 -21.24
C GLN A 178 -9.23 -16.20 -22.64
N ALA A 179 -8.64 -17.17 -23.35
CA ALA A 179 -8.06 -16.98 -24.67
C ALA A 179 -7.09 -15.78 -24.75
N ILE A 180 -6.17 -15.71 -23.79
CA ILE A 180 -5.21 -14.60 -23.69
C ILE A 180 -4.14 -14.71 -24.79
N ASP A 181 -4.01 -13.64 -25.56
CA ASP A 181 -2.97 -13.52 -26.56
C ASP A 181 -1.61 -13.10 -25.94
N PRO A 182 -0.46 -13.53 -26.51
CA PRO A 182 0.84 -13.08 -26.07
C PRO A 182 0.99 -11.54 -26.15
N GLY A 183 1.46 -10.93 -25.08
CA GLY A 183 1.63 -9.47 -24.97
C GLY A 183 0.40 -8.69 -24.48
N GLN A 184 -0.76 -9.33 -24.38
CA GLN A 184 -2.00 -8.68 -23.93
C GLN A 184 -2.05 -8.46 -22.42
N LEU A 185 -1.58 -9.44 -21.63
CA LEU A 185 -1.83 -9.53 -20.21
C LEU A 185 -0.63 -9.10 -19.37
N THR A 186 -0.89 -8.33 -18.32
CA THR A 186 0.02 -8.12 -17.20
C THR A 186 -0.53 -8.81 -15.94
N ILE A 187 0.28 -9.65 -15.29
CA ILE A 187 -0.08 -10.23 -13.99
C ILE A 187 0.66 -9.50 -12.88
N HIS A 188 -0.10 -8.95 -11.94
CA HIS A 188 0.38 -8.30 -10.74
C HIS A 188 0.20 -9.23 -9.54
N ALA A 189 1.23 -9.34 -8.70
CA ALA A 189 1.22 -10.17 -7.50
C ALA A 189 2.11 -9.61 -6.40
N ASP A 190 1.85 -10.02 -5.17
CA ASP A 190 2.77 -9.79 -4.07
C ASP A 190 4.09 -10.56 -4.25
N ARG A 191 5.04 -10.37 -3.34
CA ARG A 191 6.35 -11.03 -3.38
C ARG A 191 6.37 -12.37 -2.62
N GLY A 192 5.28 -13.12 -2.62
CA GLY A 192 5.24 -14.47 -2.06
C GLY A 192 6.18 -15.45 -2.79
N SER A 193 6.62 -16.52 -2.10
CA SER A 193 7.57 -17.50 -2.68
C SER A 193 7.15 -18.08 -4.03
N PRO A 194 5.89 -18.48 -4.29
CA PRO A 194 5.48 -18.96 -5.61
C PRO A 194 5.50 -17.87 -6.68
N MET A 195 5.31 -16.59 -6.27
CA MET A 195 5.19 -15.45 -7.17
C MET A 195 6.55 -15.00 -7.70
N ILE A 196 7.61 -15.12 -6.89
CA ILE A 196 8.98 -14.76 -7.27
C ILE A 196 9.80 -15.94 -7.82
N ALA A 197 9.24 -17.15 -7.81
CA ALA A 197 9.94 -18.35 -8.27
C ALA A 197 10.42 -18.21 -9.74
N LYS A 198 11.66 -18.62 -10.01
CA LYS A 198 12.25 -18.59 -11.36
C LYS A 198 11.39 -19.34 -12.38
N THR A 199 10.80 -20.47 -11.98
CA THR A 199 9.91 -21.27 -12.82
C THR A 199 8.62 -20.55 -13.18
N THR A 200 8.06 -19.73 -12.29
CA THR A 200 6.90 -18.89 -12.58
C THR A 200 7.28 -17.75 -13.54
N ALA A 201 8.45 -17.14 -13.36
CA ALA A 201 8.96 -16.14 -14.28
C ALA A 201 9.18 -16.73 -15.70
N GLN A 202 9.71 -17.97 -15.80
CA GLN A 202 9.87 -18.66 -17.08
C GLN A 202 8.52 -18.94 -17.77
N LEU A 203 7.48 -19.30 -16.99
CA LEU A 203 6.13 -19.47 -17.53
C LEU A 203 5.61 -18.17 -18.15
N PHE A 204 5.78 -17.03 -17.47
CA PHE A 204 5.34 -15.73 -17.99
C PHE A 204 6.01 -15.40 -19.33
N VAL A 205 7.33 -15.62 -19.44
CA VAL A 205 8.04 -15.45 -20.71
C VAL A 205 7.47 -16.35 -21.79
N THR A 206 7.22 -17.64 -21.48
CA THR A 206 6.66 -18.61 -22.44
C THR A 206 5.26 -18.22 -22.91
N LEU A 207 4.43 -17.63 -22.05
CA LEU A 207 3.07 -17.18 -22.37
C LEU A 207 3.02 -15.73 -22.92
N GLY A 208 4.16 -15.04 -22.98
CA GLY A 208 4.18 -13.63 -23.40
C GLY A 208 3.48 -12.69 -22.42
N ILE A 209 3.48 -13.02 -21.11
CA ILE A 209 2.79 -12.26 -20.06
C ILE A 209 3.78 -11.31 -19.40
N SER A 210 3.41 -10.05 -19.24
CA SER A 210 4.12 -9.07 -18.44
C SER A 210 3.95 -9.33 -16.95
N LYS A 211 5.02 -9.11 -16.17
CA LYS A 211 5.01 -9.34 -14.74
C LYS A 211 5.20 -8.04 -13.96
N SER A 212 4.37 -7.83 -12.94
CA SER A 212 4.50 -6.75 -11.96
C SER A 212 4.43 -7.29 -10.54
N HIS A 213 5.09 -6.61 -9.61
CA HIS A 213 5.07 -6.98 -8.19
C HIS A 213 4.84 -5.77 -7.29
N SER A 214 4.15 -6.01 -6.18
CA SER A 214 4.06 -5.08 -5.05
C SER A 214 5.46 -4.72 -4.52
N ARG A 215 5.59 -3.53 -3.95
CA ARG A 215 6.80 -3.17 -3.19
C ARG A 215 6.93 -4.07 -1.96
N PRO A 216 8.15 -4.37 -1.48
CA PRO A 216 8.34 -5.14 -0.26
C PRO A 216 7.62 -4.47 0.92
N HIS A 217 6.86 -5.24 1.69
CA HIS A 217 6.14 -4.81 2.89
C HIS A 217 5.11 -3.68 2.69
N VAL A 218 4.57 -3.53 1.47
CA VAL A 218 3.50 -2.59 1.15
C VAL A 218 2.28 -3.38 0.70
N SER A 219 1.30 -3.55 1.59
CA SER A 219 0.04 -4.27 1.31
C SER A 219 -0.84 -3.52 0.32
N ASP A 220 -0.89 -2.20 0.39
CA ASP A 220 -1.76 -1.36 -0.46
C ASP A 220 -1.47 -1.45 -1.96
N ASP A 221 -0.38 -2.14 -2.35
CA ASP A 221 -0.04 -2.34 -3.75
C ASP A 221 -0.85 -3.47 -4.44
N ASN A 222 -1.64 -4.27 -3.69
CA ASN A 222 -2.54 -5.30 -4.24
C ASN A 222 -3.99 -5.18 -3.73
N PRO A 223 -4.64 -4.01 -3.87
CA PRO A 223 -5.92 -3.70 -3.23
C PRO A 223 -7.09 -4.57 -3.74
N TYR A 224 -7.03 -5.06 -4.96
CA TYR A 224 -8.10 -5.84 -5.57
C TYR A 224 -8.20 -7.25 -4.98
N SER A 225 -7.07 -7.95 -4.85
CA SER A 225 -7.03 -9.26 -4.19
C SER A 225 -7.41 -9.16 -2.72
N GLU A 226 -6.92 -8.14 -2.00
CA GLU A 226 -7.29 -7.90 -0.61
C GLU A 226 -8.80 -7.66 -0.43
N SER A 227 -9.40 -6.82 -1.29
CA SER A 227 -10.85 -6.56 -1.29
C SER A 227 -11.66 -7.82 -1.59
N GLN A 228 -11.21 -8.64 -2.55
CA GLN A 228 -11.86 -9.90 -2.89
C GLN A 228 -11.81 -10.89 -1.72
N PHE A 229 -10.65 -11.04 -1.07
CA PHE A 229 -10.52 -11.90 0.11
C PHE A 229 -11.34 -11.39 1.31
N LYS A 230 -11.48 -10.08 1.43
CA LYS A 230 -12.38 -9.49 2.42
C LYS A 230 -13.84 -9.89 2.14
N THR A 231 -14.30 -9.77 0.90
CA THR A 231 -15.64 -10.22 0.50
C THR A 231 -15.85 -11.70 0.79
N LEU A 232 -14.87 -12.56 0.48
CA LEU A 232 -14.91 -13.99 0.78
C LEU A 232 -15.05 -14.26 2.28
N LYS A 233 -14.16 -13.68 3.10
CA LYS A 233 -14.07 -13.99 4.54
C LYS A 233 -15.20 -13.38 5.37
N TYR A 234 -15.86 -12.34 4.88
CA TYR A 234 -17.01 -11.72 5.52
C TYR A 234 -18.36 -12.18 4.94
N CYS A 235 -18.35 -13.10 3.98
CA CYS A 235 -19.57 -13.74 3.50
C CYS A 235 -20.26 -14.50 4.66
N PRO A 236 -21.58 -14.33 4.85
CA PRO A 236 -22.30 -14.95 5.97
C PRO A 236 -22.15 -16.47 6.09
N GLY A 237 -21.95 -17.16 4.96
CA GLY A 237 -21.72 -18.62 4.92
C GLY A 237 -20.25 -19.03 5.12
N PHE A 238 -19.32 -18.10 5.34
CA PHE A 238 -17.90 -18.44 5.49
C PHE A 238 -17.65 -19.11 6.86
N PRO A 239 -17.15 -20.36 6.92
CA PRO A 239 -16.94 -21.05 8.17
C PRO A 239 -15.68 -20.56 8.90
N ASP A 240 -15.67 -20.55 10.22
CA ASP A 240 -14.45 -20.26 10.99
C ASP A 240 -13.33 -21.24 10.66
N ARG A 241 -13.69 -22.53 10.43
CA ARG A 241 -12.79 -23.61 10.06
C ARG A 241 -13.43 -24.55 9.05
N PHE A 242 -12.61 -25.04 8.11
CA PHE A 242 -13.01 -26.08 7.18
C PHE A 242 -12.63 -27.46 7.75
N GLY A 243 -13.54 -28.42 7.71
CA GLY A 243 -13.32 -29.79 8.20
C GLY A 243 -12.35 -30.58 7.33
N SER A 244 -12.27 -30.27 6.02
CA SER A 244 -11.41 -30.92 5.06
C SER A 244 -11.04 -30.01 3.88
N LEU A 245 -10.09 -30.47 3.05
CA LEU A 245 -9.79 -29.82 1.78
C LEU A 245 -11.02 -29.84 0.87
N GLN A 246 -11.78 -30.93 0.86
CA GLN A 246 -12.99 -31.06 0.06
C GLN A 246 -14.06 -30.07 0.46
N ASP A 247 -14.24 -29.82 1.76
CA ASP A 247 -15.19 -28.81 2.25
C ASP A 247 -14.81 -27.41 1.77
N SER A 248 -13.52 -27.08 1.83
CA SER A 248 -13.04 -25.79 1.35
C SER A 248 -13.21 -25.62 -0.17
N VAL A 249 -13.01 -26.70 -0.93
CA VAL A 249 -13.29 -26.72 -2.38
C VAL A 249 -14.79 -26.59 -2.65
N ALA A 250 -15.65 -27.29 -1.89
CA ALA A 250 -17.11 -27.22 -2.04
C ALA A 250 -17.61 -25.80 -1.77
N PHE A 251 -17.14 -25.16 -0.71
CA PHE A 251 -17.45 -23.77 -0.41
C PHE A 251 -17.05 -22.83 -1.57
N CYS A 252 -15.83 -22.95 -2.05
CA CYS A 252 -15.34 -22.11 -3.15
C CYS A 252 -16.09 -22.35 -4.46
N ARG A 253 -16.54 -23.58 -4.73
CA ARG A 253 -17.38 -23.91 -5.89
C ARG A 253 -18.74 -23.23 -5.85
N SER A 254 -19.28 -22.94 -4.67
CA SER A 254 -20.51 -22.19 -4.50
C SER A 254 -20.26 -20.69 -4.52
N PHE A 255 -19.17 -20.25 -3.84
CA PHE A 255 -18.87 -18.84 -3.67
C PHE A 255 -18.47 -18.12 -4.98
N PHE A 256 -17.53 -18.67 -5.75
CA PHE A 256 -17.00 -17.96 -6.92
C PHE A 256 -18.00 -17.77 -8.07
N PRO A 257 -18.89 -18.73 -8.41
CA PRO A 257 -20.00 -18.45 -9.32
C PRO A 257 -20.89 -17.31 -8.80
N TRP A 258 -21.36 -17.39 -7.55
CA TRP A 258 -22.15 -16.31 -6.94
C TRP A 258 -21.40 -14.96 -6.99
N TYR A 259 -20.12 -14.94 -6.66
CA TYR A 259 -19.30 -13.72 -6.72
C TYR A 259 -19.23 -13.13 -8.13
N ASN A 260 -19.09 -13.96 -9.14
CA ASN A 260 -18.99 -13.49 -10.52
C ASN A 260 -20.35 -13.07 -11.11
N THR A 261 -21.43 -13.80 -10.79
CA THR A 261 -22.73 -13.64 -11.49
C THR A 261 -23.78 -12.84 -10.71
N GLU A 262 -23.68 -12.78 -9.38
CA GLU A 262 -24.72 -12.19 -8.53
C GLU A 262 -24.21 -11.02 -7.66
N HIS A 263 -22.98 -11.12 -7.14
CA HIS A 263 -22.42 -10.09 -6.28
C HIS A 263 -22.18 -8.78 -7.06
N ARG A 264 -22.69 -7.68 -6.52
CA ARG A 264 -22.61 -6.36 -7.15
C ARG A 264 -21.52 -5.51 -6.50
N HIS A 265 -20.67 -4.93 -7.33
CA HIS A 265 -19.55 -4.11 -6.85
C HIS A 265 -19.80 -2.63 -7.06
N SER A 266 -19.68 -1.82 -6.01
CA SER A 266 -19.77 -0.36 -6.09
C SER A 266 -18.74 0.24 -7.05
N GLY A 267 -17.52 -0.28 -7.04
CA GLY A 267 -16.42 0.16 -7.89
C GLY A 267 -16.59 -0.10 -9.40
N ILE A 268 -17.62 -0.84 -9.81
CA ILE A 268 -17.98 -1.06 -11.23
C ILE A 268 -19.47 -0.72 -11.48
N GLY A 269 -19.98 0.36 -10.86
CA GLY A 269 -21.32 0.83 -11.09
C GLY A 269 -22.43 -0.10 -10.61
N MET A 270 -22.21 -0.83 -9.51
CA MET A 270 -23.15 -1.83 -8.97
C MET A 270 -23.55 -2.90 -10.02
N LEU A 271 -22.64 -3.18 -10.95
CA LEU A 271 -22.73 -4.32 -11.88
C LEU A 271 -22.13 -5.56 -11.26
N THR A 272 -22.41 -6.72 -11.85
CA THR A 272 -21.71 -7.98 -11.50
C THR A 272 -20.42 -8.11 -12.31
N PRO A 273 -19.41 -8.80 -11.80
CA PRO A 273 -18.16 -9.03 -12.52
C PRO A 273 -18.35 -9.61 -13.91
N GLU A 274 -19.22 -10.60 -14.05
CA GLU A 274 -19.51 -11.28 -15.32
C GLU A 274 -20.07 -10.31 -16.39
N VAL A 275 -21.03 -9.47 -16.01
CA VAL A 275 -21.63 -8.48 -16.91
C VAL A 275 -20.58 -7.51 -17.47
N VAL A 276 -19.62 -7.10 -16.64
CA VAL A 276 -18.53 -6.22 -17.07
C VAL A 276 -17.50 -6.98 -17.89
N HIS A 277 -17.12 -8.18 -17.47
CA HIS A 277 -16.08 -8.98 -18.10
C HIS A 277 -16.41 -9.38 -19.54
N TYR A 278 -17.67 -9.69 -19.80
CA TYR A 278 -18.16 -10.09 -21.12
C TYR A 278 -18.82 -8.95 -21.92
N GLY A 279 -18.63 -7.70 -21.51
CA GLY A 279 -19.04 -6.52 -22.29
C GLY A 279 -20.53 -6.21 -22.29
N LEU A 280 -21.32 -6.82 -21.40
CA LEU A 280 -22.77 -6.64 -21.28
C LEU A 280 -23.18 -5.40 -20.46
N ALA A 281 -22.23 -4.64 -19.97
CA ALA A 281 -22.46 -3.52 -19.06
C ALA A 281 -23.36 -2.43 -19.65
N LYS A 282 -23.19 -2.11 -20.94
CA LYS A 282 -23.98 -1.08 -21.63
C LYS A 282 -25.48 -1.41 -21.64
N ASP A 283 -25.84 -2.65 -21.93
CA ASP A 283 -27.23 -3.10 -22.01
C ASP A 283 -27.90 -3.06 -20.63
N VAL A 284 -27.19 -3.48 -19.59
CA VAL A 284 -27.69 -3.44 -18.22
C VAL A 284 -27.87 -1.99 -17.74
N VAL A 285 -26.94 -1.10 -18.02
CA VAL A 285 -27.02 0.32 -17.64
C VAL A 285 -28.17 0.99 -18.37
N GLU A 286 -28.37 0.69 -19.67
CA GLU A 286 -29.49 1.23 -20.45
C GLU A 286 -30.85 0.71 -19.94
N SER A 287 -30.95 -0.57 -19.59
CA SER A 287 -32.15 -1.11 -18.96
C SER A 287 -32.47 -0.40 -17.63
N ARG A 288 -31.46 -0.17 -16.78
CA ARG A 288 -31.63 0.59 -15.53
C ARG A 288 -32.06 2.04 -15.80
N ARG A 289 -31.52 2.69 -16.83
CA ARG A 289 -31.94 4.05 -17.23
C ARG A 289 -33.41 4.13 -17.57
N LYS A 290 -33.90 3.16 -18.33
CA LYS A 290 -35.33 3.09 -18.68
C LYS A 290 -36.20 2.94 -17.43
N VAL A 291 -35.86 2.07 -16.51
CA VAL A 291 -36.59 1.89 -15.24
C VAL A 291 -36.61 3.17 -14.42
N LEU A 292 -35.47 3.86 -14.31
CA LEU A 292 -35.36 5.12 -13.57
C LEU A 292 -36.16 6.24 -14.24
N HIS A 293 -36.22 6.27 -15.60
CA HIS A 293 -37.00 7.25 -16.36
C HIS A 293 -38.49 7.07 -16.10
N VAL A 294 -39.00 5.85 -16.20
CA VAL A 294 -40.40 5.53 -15.87
C VAL A 294 -40.77 5.92 -14.45
N ALA A 295 -39.85 5.64 -13.48
CA ALA A 295 -40.08 6.03 -12.09
C ALA A 295 -40.09 7.56 -11.90
N PHE A 296 -39.28 8.28 -12.66
CA PHE A 296 -39.25 9.75 -12.65
C PHE A 296 -40.55 10.34 -13.27
N GLU A 297 -41.01 9.80 -14.40
CA GLU A 297 -42.28 10.24 -15.04
C GLU A 297 -43.46 10.02 -14.11
N ALA A 298 -43.53 8.91 -13.40
CA ALA A 298 -44.60 8.60 -12.45
C ALA A 298 -44.60 9.48 -11.20
N HIS A 299 -43.40 9.89 -10.72
CA HIS A 299 -43.24 10.62 -9.45
C HIS A 299 -42.06 11.63 -9.48
N PRO A 300 -42.13 12.68 -10.33
CA PRO A 300 -41.05 13.64 -10.49
C PRO A 300 -40.70 14.37 -9.17
N GLU A 301 -41.70 14.54 -8.30
CA GLU A 301 -41.55 15.18 -6.99
C GLU A 301 -40.59 14.46 -6.04
N ARG A 302 -40.30 13.18 -6.27
CA ARG A 302 -39.34 12.36 -5.46
C ARG A 302 -37.90 12.54 -5.87
N PHE A 303 -37.64 13.16 -7.00
CA PHE A 303 -36.31 13.28 -7.58
C PHE A 303 -35.83 14.74 -7.57
N VAL A 304 -35.38 15.19 -6.39
CA VAL A 304 -35.00 16.58 -6.13
C VAL A 304 -33.86 17.08 -7.05
N ARG A 305 -33.02 16.16 -7.58
CA ARG A 305 -31.87 16.49 -8.44
C ARG A 305 -32.19 16.35 -9.95
N GLY A 306 -33.45 16.22 -10.34
CA GLY A 306 -33.86 15.99 -11.71
C GLY A 306 -33.89 14.51 -12.12
N VAL A 307 -33.79 14.22 -13.41
CA VAL A 307 -33.84 12.85 -13.93
C VAL A 307 -32.69 12.00 -13.35
N PRO A 308 -33.00 10.87 -12.68
CA PRO A 308 -31.97 10.04 -12.08
C PRO A 308 -31.16 9.29 -13.14
N VAL A 309 -29.83 9.16 -12.88
CA VAL A 309 -28.92 8.44 -13.77
C VAL A 309 -28.38 7.23 -13.02
N PRO A 310 -28.35 6.02 -13.64
CA PRO A 310 -27.75 4.85 -13.01
C PRO A 310 -26.23 5.03 -12.82
N PRO A 311 -25.62 4.38 -11.82
CA PRO A 311 -24.17 4.39 -11.65
C PRO A 311 -23.47 3.93 -12.93
N ALA A 312 -22.48 4.69 -13.38
CA ALA A 312 -21.69 4.38 -14.57
C ALA A 312 -20.59 3.35 -14.27
N LEU A 313 -20.20 2.58 -15.30
CA LEU A 313 -18.99 1.79 -15.28
C LEU A 313 -17.78 2.75 -15.35
N PRO A 314 -16.74 2.60 -14.52
CA PRO A 314 -15.51 3.34 -14.68
C PRO A 314 -14.83 3.04 -16.01
N GLU A 315 -14.23 4.05 -16.63
CA GLU A 315 -13.48 3.91 -17.89
C GLU A 315 -12.18 3.14 -17.70
N ALA A 316 -11.62 3.17 -16.48
CA ALA A 316 -10.34 2.54 -16.17
C ALA A 316 -10.26 2.04 -14.73
N ALA A 317 -9.47 1.00 -14.52
CA ALA A 317 -9.08 0.49 -13.21
C ALA A 317 -7.55 0.64 -13.01
N TRP A 318 -7.16 1.14 -11.85
CA TRP A 318 -5.76 1.41 -11.55
C TRP A 318 -5.26 0.64 -10.33
N ILE A 319 -4.04 0.12 -10.42
CA ILE A 319 -3.22 -0.15 -9.24
C ILE A 319 -2.26 1.03 -9.12
N ASN A 320 -2.35 1.77 -8.01
CA ASN A 320 -1.51 2.92 -7.72
C ASN A 320 -1.55 4.02 -8.81
N PRO A 321 -2.68 4.72 -9.00
CA PRO A 321 -2.76 5.79 -9.99
C PRO A 321 -1.70 6.87 -9.76
N PRO A 322 -1.22 7.55 -10.83
CA PRO A 322 -0.31 8.68 -10.73
C PRO A 322 -0.86 9.80 -9.86
N ALA A 323 0.02 10.53 -9.17
CA ALA A 323 -0.37 11.53 -8.18
C ALA A 323 -1.28 12.64 -8.72
N HIS A 324 -1.11 13.03 -10.01
CA HIS A 324 -1.94 14.04 -10.65
C HIS A 324 -3.40 13.61 -10.85
N MET A 325 -3.68 12.31 -10.95
CA MET A 325 -5.06 11.76 -11.07
C MET A 325 -5.76 11.58 -9.72
N VAL A 326 -5.03 11.58 -8.60
CA VAL A 326 -5.60 11.41 -7.26
C VAL A 326 -6.26 12.69 -6.76
N GLY A 327 -5.82 13.88 -7.23
CA GLY A 327 -6.35 15.18 -6.86
C GLY A 327 -7.81 15.38 -7.27
N ASP A 328 -8.19 14.91 -8.44
CA ASP A 328 -9.53 15.14 -9.02
C ASP A 328 -10.62 14.25 -8.39
N ARG A 329 -10.28 13.10 -7.81
CA ARG A 329 -11.26 12.22 -7.15
C ARG A 329 -11.75 12.71 -5.78
N LYS A 330 -11.04 13.61 -5.11
CA LYS A 330 -11.48 14.19 -3.81
C LYS A 330 -12.56 15.28 -3.96
N LEU A 331 -12.82 15.74 -5.18
CA LEU A 331 -13.85 16.75 -5.47
C LEU A 331 -15.20 16.15 -5.89
N LEU A 332 -15.32 14.81 -6.00
CA LEU A 332 -16.52 14.10 -6.46
C LEU A 332 -17.13 13.12 -5.42
N GLN A 333 -16.74 13.26 -4.12
CA GLN A 333 -17.37 12.54 -3.00
C GLN A 333 -18.21 13.45 -2.13
#